data_8b367a9090a98e256157563ff0381010
#
_entry.id   8b367a9090a98e256157563ff0381010
#
_cell.length_a   1.000
_cell.length_b   1.000
_cell.length_c   1.000
_cell.angle_alpha   90.00
_cell.angle_beta   90.00
_cell.angle_gamma   90.00
#
_symmetry.space_group_name_H-M   'P 1'
#
loop_
_entity.id
_entity.type
_entity.pdbx_description
1 polymer ?
#
loop_
_entity_poly.entity_id
_entity_poly.type
_entity_poly.pdbx_seq_one_letter_code
_entity_poly.pdbx_strand_id
1 'polypeptide(L)'
;MTPNEDRKYDRDLLLGPEKRNQIVELWEVEKYGRDCFNDPDHVHLYGMPPHEWYDHGVRILARTCLEAVKDPLGNKIGRDIAEVVTRARGNRPIGVVDPFAGSCNGLYAILRHLPGAKGIGFEVDPGVFDLTSRNIANLNALIELVCGSYKDLVGVRRHPADHLTVVFLGHRGVTRFSLIQACT
;
A
#
# COMPACT_ATOMS: atom_id res chain seq x y z
N MET A 1 10.23 -1.29 38.03
CA MET A 1 10.24 -2.12 36.80
C MET A 1 11.25 -1.47 35.86
N THR A 2 12.42 -2.05 35.70
CA THR A 2 13.45 -1.57 34.78
C THR A 2 12.99 -1.78 33.35
N PRO A 3 13.17 -0.81 32.43
CA PRO A 3 12.91 -1.00 31.01
C PRO A 3 13.82 -2.13 30.49
N ASN A 4 13.27 -3.02 29.74
CA ASN A 4 13.94 -4.18 29.17
C ASN A 4 14.88 -3.70 28.06
N GLU A 5 16.13 -3.39 28.37
CA GLU A 5 17.15 -2.85 27.47
C GLU A 5 17.72 -3.88 26.46
N ASP A 6 17.27 -5.16 26.50
CA ASP A 6 17.93 -6.24 25.75
C ASP A 6 17.08 -6.90 24.63
N ARG A 7 15.96 -6.32 24.23
CA ARG A 7 15.27 -6.84 23.03
C ARG A 7 15.80 -6.15 21.78
N LYS A 8 17.00 -6.51 21.39
CA LYS A 8 17.48 -6.22 20.03
C LYS A 8 16.56 -6.91 19.05
N TYR A 9 15.81 -6.11 18.27
CA TYR A 9 15.06 -6.59 17.12
C TYR A 9 16.02 -7.31 16.19
N ASP A 10 15.75 -8.60 15.96
CA ASP A 10 16.46 -9.36 14.95
C ASP A 10 15.93 -8.94 13.55
N ARG A 11 16.59 -7.96 12.98
CA ARG A 11 16.27 -7.43 11.66
C ARG A 11 16.32 -8.53 10.59
N ASP A 12 17.16 -9.53 10.76
CA ASP A 12 17.38 -10.60 9.80
C ASP A 12 16.21 -11.57 9.77
N LEU A 13 15.37 -11.59 10.81
CA LEU A 13 14.14 -12.38 10.83
C LEU A 13 13.26 -12.11 9.60
N LEU A 14 13.16 -10.86 9.15
CA LEU A 14 12.33 -10.48 7.99
C LEU A 14 13.15 -9.95 6.81
N LEU A 15 14.35 -9.41 7.04
CA LEU A 15 15.14 -8.72 6.01
C LEU A 15 16.43 -9.46 5.63
N GLY A 16 16.71 -10.59 6.25
CA GLY A 16 17.84 -11.45 5.87
C GLY A 16 17.77 -11.78 4.37
N PRO A 17 18.93 -11.99 3.70
CA PRO A 17 19.00 -12.16 2.25
C PRO A 17 18.06 -13.23 1.70
N GLU A 18 17.89 -14.32 2.43
CA GLU A 18 17.01 -15.44 2.04
C GLU A 18 15.55 -15.16 2.39
N LYS A 19 15.29 -14.59 3.58
CA LYS A 19 13.95 -14.44 4.12
C LYS A 19 13.17 -13.30 3.45
N ARG A 20 13.80 -12.20 3.13
CA ARG A 20 13.14 -10.98 2.65
C ARG A 20 12.18 -11.18 1.48
N ASN A 21 12.44 -12.18 0.63
CA ASN A 21 11.65 -12.49 -0.57
C ASN A 21 10.78 -13.74 -0.40
N GLN A 22 10.66 -14.28 0.81
CA GLN A 22 9.76 -15.39 1.10
C GLN A 22 8.43 -14.87 1.66
N ILE A 23 7.38 -15.64 1.48
CA ILE A 23 6.09 -15.38 2.14
C ILE A 23 6.31 -15.49 3.65
N VAL A 24 5.78 -14.51 4.36
CA VAL A 24 5.89 -14.46 5.81
C VAL A 24 4.72 -15.22 6.46
N GLU A 25 5.02 -15.94 7.53
CA GLU A 25 4.00 -16.58 8.37
C GLU A 25 3.41 -15.60 9.37
N LEU A 26 2.17 -15.85 9.83
CA LEU A 26 1.48 -14.96 10.76
C LEU A 26 2.29 -14.68 12.02
N TRP A 27 2.86 -15.74 12.65
CA TRP A 27 3.64 -15.59 13.87
C TRP A 27 4.88 -14.70 13.72
N GLU A 28 5.47 -14.65 12.51
CA GLU A 28 6.63 -13.79 12.20
C GLU A 28 6.21 -12.32 12.14
N VAL A 29 5.04 -12.04 11.57
CA VAL A 29 4.45 -10.70 11.48
C VAL A 29 4.14 -10.18 12.88
N GLU A 30 3.46 -10.99 13.69
CA GLU A 30 3.11 -10.64 15.07
C GLU A 30 4.36 -10.49 15.96
N LYS A 31 5.38 -11.34 15.75
CA LYS A 31 6.66 -11.22 16.46
C LYS A 31 7.34 -9.90 16.13
N TYR A 32 7.39 -9.52 14.86
CA TYR A 32 7.91 -8.23 14.43
C TYR A 32 7.15 -7.07 15.11
N GLY A 33 5.83 -7.13 15.11
CA GLY A 33 5.00 -6.13 15.76
C GLY A 33 5.30 -6.01 17.26
N ARG A 34 5.36 -7.16 17.97
CA ARG A 34 5.68 -7.19 19.41
C ARG A 34 7.08 -6.67 19.72
N ASP A 35 8.09 -7.12 18.97
CA ASP A 35 9.48 -6.82 19.28
C ASP A 35 9.84 -5.36 19.00
N CYS A 36 9.29 -4.79 17.91
CA CYS A 36 9.62 -3.43 17.49
C CYS A 36 8.70 -2.36 18.07
N PHE A 37 7.41 -2.68 18.25
CA PHE A 37 6.38 -1.67 18.53
C PHE A 37 5.57 -2.01 19.79
N ASN A 38 5.86 -3.13 20.46
CA ASN A 38 5.06 -3.66 21.57
C ASN A 38 3.58 -3.85 21.20
N ASP A 39 3.33 -4.17 19.93
CA ASP A 39 2.01 -4.30 19.35
C ASP A 39 2.01 -5.43 18.31
N PRO A 40 1.45 -6.62 18.60
CA PRO A 40 1.40 -7.71 17.64
C PRO A 40 0.59 -7.36 16.38
N ASP A 41 -0.33 -6.42 16.51
CA ASP A 41 -1.20 -5.98 15.42
C ASP A 41 -0.63 -4.83 14.58
N HIS A 42 0.64 -4.44 14.84
CA HIS A 42 1.27 -3.29 14.18
C HIS A 42 1.14 -3.29 12.65
N VAL A 43 1.19 -4.47 12.01
CA VAL A 43 1.13 -4.59 10.54
C VAL A 43 -0.32 -4.67 10.07
N HIS A 44 -1.10 -3.64 10.38
CA HIS A 44 -2.44 -3.47 9.83
C HIS A 44 -2.40 -3.20 8.33
N LEU A 45 -3.10 -4.03 7.55
CA LEU A 45 -3.23 -3.90 6.10
C LEU A 45 -4.69 -4.10 5.68
N TYR A 46 -5.13 -3.37 4.68
CA TYR A 46 -6.46 -3.45 4.08
C TYR A 46 -7.62 -3.28 5.07
N GLY A 47 -7.37 -2.55 6.16
CA GLY A 47 -8.34 -2.31 7.22
C GLY A 47 -8.41 -3.39 8.29
N MET A 48 -7.48 -4.35 8.30
CA MET A 48 -7.48 -5.54 9.15
C MET A 48 -6.15 -5.71 9.91
N PRO A 49 -6.18 -6.22 11.15
CA PRO A 49 -4.98 -6.68 11.86
C PRO A 49 -4.38 -7.95 11.22
N PRO A 50 -3.14 -8.34 11.59
CA PRO A 50 -2.44 -9.47 10.97
C PRO A 50 -3.21 -10.77 10.91
N HIS A 51 -3.80 -11.20 12.01
CA HIS A 51 -4.56 -12.46 12.07
C HIS A 51 -5.76 -12.42 11.10
N GLU A 52 -6.45 -11.29 11.01
CA GLU A 52 -7.66 -11.16 10.20
C GLU A 52 -7.33 -11.15 8.70
N TRP A 53 -6.34 -10.35 8.25
CA TRP A 53 -5.98 -10.39 6.84
C TRP A 53 -5.35 -11.72 6.42
N TYR A 54 -4.63 -12.40 7.34
CA TYR A 54 -4.07 -13.73 7.09
C TYR A 54 -5.18 -14.77 6.89
N ASP A 55 -6.24 -14.74 7.71
CA ASP A 55 -7.42 -15.61 7.61
C ASP A 55 -8.22 -15.34 6.33
N HIS A 56 -8.23 -14.10 5.85
CA HIS A 56 -8.80 -13.74 4.54
C HIS A 56 -7.92 -14.16 3.34
N GLY A 57 -6.87 -14.93 3.57
CA GLY A 57 -5.99 -15.42 2.51
C GLY A 57 -5.00 -14.40 1.96
N VAL A 58 -4.85 -13.24 2.59
CA VAL A 58 -3.80 -12.27 2.25
C VAL A 58 -2.44 -12.85 2.60
N ARG A 59 -1.50 -12.74 1.67
CA ARG A 59 -0.11 -13.17 1.85
C ARG A 59 0.83 -12.07 1.36
N ILE A 60 1.93 -11.87 2.09
CA ILE A 60 2.92 -10.84 1.76
C ILE A 60 4.34 -11.41 1.90
N LEU A 61 5.28 -10.77 1.22
CA LEU A 61 6.71 -11.06 1.44
C LEU A 61 7.16 -10.47 2.78
N ALA A 62 8.16 -11.09 3.39
CA ALA A 62 8.68 -10.65 4.69
C ALA A 62 9.12 -9.17 4.67
N ARG A 63 9.79 -8.72 3.60
CA ARG A 63 10.15 -7.29 3.44
C ARG A 63 8.93 -6.37 3.40
N THR A 64 7.79 -6.83 2.91
CA THR A 64 6.58 -6.03 2.81
C THR A 64 6.03 -5.65 4.19
N CYS A 65 6.28 -6.47 5.23
CA CYS A 65 5.96 -6.09 6.61
C CYS A 65 6.56 -4.74 7.03
N LEU A 66 7.74 -4.40 6.49
CA LEU A 66 8.42 -3.16 6.79
C LEU A 66 8.10 -2.06 5.78
N GLU A 67 8.02 -2.43 4.51
CA GLU A 67 7.93 -1.50 3.37
C GLU A 67 6.50 -0.99 3.11
N ALA A 68 5.48 -1.78 3.44
CA ALA A 68 4.09 -1.38 3.21
C ALA A 68 3.68 -0.15 4.04
N VAL A 69 2.90 0.71 3.44
CA VAL A 69 2.15 1.75 4.17
C VAL A 69 1.09 1.06 5.03
N LYS A 70 1.22 1.12 6.37
CA LYS A 70 0.23 0.54 7.29
C LYS A 70 -1.02 1.41 7.38
N ASP A 71 -2.14 0.79 7.76
CA ASP A 71 -3.45 1.45 7.77
C ASP A 71 -3.52 2.76 8.56
N PRO A 72 -2.91 2.91 9.76
CA PRO A 72 -2.97 4.18 10.47
C PRO A 72 -2.43 5.34 9.65
N LEU A 73 -1.30 5.14 8.96
CA LEU A 73 -0.70 6.12 8.06
C LEU A 73 -1.51 6.25 6.76
N GLY A 74 -1.90 5.12 6.15
CA GLY A 74 -2.68 5.09 4.92
C GLY A 74 -4.01 5.82 5.05
N ASN A 75 -4.72 5.62 6.16
CA ASN A 75 -5.98 6.31 6.45
C ASN A 75 -5.78 7.82 6.67
N LYS A 76 -4.68 8.22 7.31
CA LYS A 76 -4.37 9.65 7.43
C LYS A 76 -4.13 10.28 6.06
N ILE A 77 -3.30 9.65 5.24
CA ILE A 77 -3.01 10.10 3.87
C ILE A 77 -4.32 10.16 3.04
N GLY A 78 -5.13 9.12 3.12
CA GLY A 78 -6.40 9.05 2.39
C GLY A 78 -7.36 10.19 2.75
N ARG A 79 -7.48 10.53 4.03
CA ARG A 79 -8.29 11.69 4.47
C ARG A 79 -7.72 13.02 3.96
N ASP A 80 -6.42 13.22 4.09
CA ASP A 80 -5.76 14.46 3.65
C ASP A 80 -5.93 14.65 2.13
N ILE A 81 -5.76 13.58 1.35
CA ILE A 81 -6.00 13.59 -0.10
C ILE A 81 -7.48 13.86 -0.41
N ALA A 82 -8.41 13.20 0.28
CA ALA A 82 -9.85 13.38 0.05
C ALA A 82 -10.29 14.83 0.29
N GLU A 83 -9.76 15.47 1.32
CA GLU A 83 -10.04 16.88 1.60
C GLU A 83 -9.59 17.78 0.44
N VAL A 84 -8.36 17.60 -0.06
CA VAL A 84 -7.81 18.40 -1.17
C VAL A 84 -8.58 18.13 -2.47
N VAL A 85 -8.82 16.86 -2.77
CA VAL A 85 -9.52 16.42 -3.98
C VAL A 85 -10.95 16.93 -4.00
N THR A 86 -11.68 16.87 -2.88
CA THR A 86 -13.06 17.35 -2.80
C THR A 86 -13.17 18.83 -3.14
N ARG A 87 -12.19 19.63 -2.73
CA ARG A 87 -12.16 21.07 -3.08
C ARG A 87 -11.81 21.33 -4.56
N ALA A 88 -10.98 20.47 -5.16
CA ALA A 88 -10.43 20.70 -6.50
C ALA A 88 -11.27 20.05 -7.62
N ARG A 89 -12.05 18.99 -7.33
CA ARG A 89 -12.61 18.11 -8.37
C ARG A 89 -13.79 18.73 -9.14
N GLY A 90 -14.61 19.57 -8.48
CA GLY A 90 -15.92 19.89 -9.05
C GLY A 90 -16.74 18.61 -9.27
N ASN A 91 -17.26 18.43 -10.50
CA ASN A 91 -18.01 17.24 -10.91
C ASN A 91 -17.16 16.19 -11.66
N ARG A 92 -15.83 16.36 -11.68
CA ARG A 92 -14.94 15.45 -12.44
C ARG A 92 -14.82 14.09 -11.78
N PRO A 93 -14.78 12.99 -12.54
CA PRO A 93 -14.37 11.69 -12.04
C PRO A 93 -12.93 11.73 -11.49
N ILE A 94 -12.62 10.85 -10.55
CA ILE A 94 -11.33 10.80 -9.89
C ILE A 94 -10.62 9.53 -10.28
N GLY A 95 -9.37 9.66 -10.74
CA GLY A 95 -8.42 8.56 -10.87
C GLY A 95 -7.29 8.71 -9.86
N VAL A 96 -6.87 7.62 -9.24
CA VAL A 96 -5.69 7.57 -8.36
C VAL A 96 -4.65 6.65 -8.96
N VAL A 97 -3.43 7.15 -9.12
CA VAL A 97 -2.30 6.39 -9.67
C VAL A 97 -1.23 6.23 -8.60
N ASP A 98 -0.81 4.99 -8.37
CA ASP A 98 0.34 4.67 -7.53
C ASP A 98 1.44 4.03 -8.40
N PRO A 99 2.50 4.78 -8.75
CA PRO A 99 3.61 4.29 -9.57
C PRO A 99 4.48 3.24 -8.87
N PHE A 100 4.33 3.05 -7.56
CA PHE A 100 5.14 2.18 -6.71
C PHE A 100 4.25 1.38 -5.76
N ALA A 101 3.26 0.68 -6.32
CA ALA A 101 2.12 0.16 -5.58
C ALA A 101 2.47 -0.85 -4.48
N GLY A 102 3.53 -1.64 -4.66
CA GLY A 102 3.92 -2.65 -3.68
C GLY A 102 2.74 -3.55 -3.29
N SER A 103 2.38 -3.54 -2.02
CA SER A 103 1.19 -4.23 -1.52
C SER A 103 -0.14 -3.57 -1.89
N CYS A 104 -0.16 -2.44 -2.58
CA CYS A 104 -1.35 -1.62 -2.83
C CYS A 104 -2.05 -1.09 -1.56
N ASN A 105 -1.52 -1.29 -0.36
CA ASN A 105 -2.25 -0.87 0.85
C ASN A 105 -2.43 0.65 0.94
N GLY A 106 -1.44 1.43 0.48
CA GLY A 106 -1.57 2.89 0.39
C GLY A 106 -2.70 3.31 -0.56
N LEU A 107 -2.72 2.73 -1.76
CA LEU A 107 -3.76 2.97 -2.76
C LEU A 107 -5.14 2.53 -2.26
N TYR A 108 -5.23 1.35 -1.64
CA TYR A 108 -6.46 0.85 -1.02
C TYR A 108 -7.01 1.82 0.04
N ALA A 109 -6.15 2.28 0.94
CA ALA A 109 -6.53 3.24 1.98
C ALA A 109 -7.04 4.57 1.38
N ILE A 110 -6.37 5.10 0.34
CA ILE A 110 -6.80 6.32 -0.34
C ILE A 110 -8.20 6.14 -0.96
N LEU A 111 -8.43 5.05 -1.68
CA LEU A 111 -9.70 4.79 -2.35
C LEU A 111 -10.87 4.65 -1.38
N ARG A 112 -10.65 4.14 -0.17
CA ARG A 112 -11.69 4.11 0.88
C ARG A 112 -12.21 5.49 1.27
N HIS A 113 -11.40 6.53 1.09
CA HIS A 113 -11.76 7.92 1.38
C HIS A 113 -12.25 8.69 0.15
N LEU A 114 -12.22 8.07 -1.04
CA LEU A 114 -12.63 8.66 -2.31
C LEU A 114 -13.70 7.79 -3.01
N PRO A 115 -14.95 7.75 -2.51
CA PRO A 115 -16.01 6.95 -3.09
C PRO A 115 -16.17 7.22 -4.60
N GLY A 116 -16.20 6.15 -5.40
CA GLY A 116 -16.32 6.23 -6.86
C GLY A 116 -15.02 6.51 -7.61
N ALA A 117 -13.90 6.74 -6.92
CA ALA A 117 -12.59 6.84 -7.57
C ALA A 117 -12.12 5.48 -8.09
N LYS A 118 -11.34 5.51 -9.17
CA LYS A 118 -10.66 4.32 -9.73
C LYS A 118 -9.18 4.37 -9.40
N GLY A 119 -8.61 3.24 -8.98
CA GLY A 119 -7.19 3.10 -8.64
C GLY A 119 -6.43 2.29 -9.67
N ILE A 120 -5.24 2.76 -10.04
CA ILE A 120 -4.27 2.01 -10.86
C ILE A 120 -2.95 2.00 -10.13
N GLY A 121 -2.42 0.81 -9.85
CA GLY A 121 -1.11 0.59 -9.26
C GLY A 121 -0.12 -0.01 -10.25
N PHE A 122 1.16 0.35 -10.14
CA PHE A 122 2.25 -0.25 -10.93
C PHE A 122 3.24 -0.92 -9.99
N GLU A 123 3.59 -2.17 -10.29
CA GLU A 123 4.58 -2.94 -9.55
C GLU A 123 5.53 -3.66 -10.49
N VAL A 124 6.84 -3.42 -10.30
CA VAL A 124 7.88 -3.97 -11.19
C VAL A 124 8.39 -5.33 -10.73
N ASP A 125 8.29 -5.65 -9.44
CA ASP A 125 8.70 -6.94 -8.91
C ASP A 125 7.59 -7.97 -9.15
N PRO A 126 7.82 -9.00 -9.98
CA PRO A 126 6.78 -9.97 -10.33
C PRO A 126 6.29 -10.77 -9.12
N GLY A 127 7.15 -11.04 -8.12
CA GLY A 127 6.76 -11.76 -6.91
C GLY A 127 5.82 -10.95 -6.03
N VAL A 128 6.07 -9.64 -5.90
CA VAL A 128 5.16 -8.71 -5.20
C VAL A 128 3.87 -8.55 -6.00
N PHE A 129 3.97 -8.37 -7.32
CA PHE A 129 2.81 -8.24 -8.19
C PHE A 129 1.87 -9.45 -8.08
N ASP A 130 2.39 -10.67 -8.15
CA ASP A 130 1.59 -11.89 -8.09
C ASP A 130 0.85 -12.04 -6.76
N LEU A 131 1.53 -11.77 -5.64
CA LEU A 131 0.90 -11.82 -4.31
C LEU A 131 -0.14 -10.72 -4.15
N THR A 132 0.20 -9.48 -4.53
CA THR A 132 -0.70 -8.35 -4.41
C THR A 132 -1.93 -8.52 -5.29
N SER A 133 -1.80 -9.05 -6.51
CA SER A 133 -2.93 -9.34 -7.40
C SER A 133 -3.91 -10.33 -6.78
N ARG A 134 -3.41 -11.38 -6.11
CA ARG A 134 -4.26 -12.32 -5.38
C ARG A 134 -4.92 -11.67 -4.18
N ASN A 135 -4.18 -10.87 -3.42
CA ASN A 135 -4.70 -10.19 -2.24
C ASN A 135 -5.85 -9.24 -2.61
N ILE A 136 -5.68 -8.39 -3.61
CA ILE A 136 -6.75 -7.46 -4.04
C ILE A 136 -7.96 -8.19 -4.61
N ALA A 137 -7.77 -9.34 -5.27
CA ALA A 137 -8.85 -10.19 -5.74
C ALA A 137 -9.63 -10.81 -4.56
N ASN A 138 -8.94 -11.37 -3.56
CA ASN A 138 -9.56 -11.93 -2.36
C ASN A 138 -10.39 -10.89 -1.58
N LEU A 139 -9.97 -9.63 -1.62
CA LEU A 139 -10.62 -8.53 -0.93
C LEU A 139 -11.70 -7.83 -1.80
N ASN A 140 -11.91 -8.26 -3.04
CA ASN A 140 -12.76 -7.59 -4.02
C ASN A 140 -12.44 -6.09 -4.16
N ALA A 141 -11.15 -5.73 -4.03
CA ALA A 141 -10.72 -4.35 -4.12
C ALA A 141 -10.77 -3.85 -5.58
N LEU A 142 -11.36 -2.68 -5.80
CA LEU A 142 -11.49 -2.06 -7.12
C LEU A 142 -10.19 -1.35 -7.54
N ILE A 143 -9.10 -2.12 -7.59
CA ILE A 143 -7.77 -1.67 -7.98
C ILE A 143 -7.34 -2.42 -9.23
N GLU A 144 -6.92 -1.70 -10.24
CA GLU A 144 -6.21 -2.27 -11.37
C GLU A 144 -4.72 -2.29 -11.04
N LEU A 145 -4.11 -3.47 -10.97
CA LEU A 145 -2.67 -3.61 -10.78
C LEU A 145 -2.01 -4.02 -12.09
N VAL A 146 -0.91 -3.36 -12.43
CA VAL A 146 -0.16 -3.56 -13.67
C VAL A 146 1.27 -3.99 -13.33
N CYS A 147 1.70 -5.13 -13.89
CA CYS A 147 3.09 -5.58 -13.78
C CYS A 147 3.97 -4.78 -14.73
N GLY A 148 4.90 -4.00 -14.19
CA GLY A 148 5.84 -3.21 -14.97
C GLY A 148 6.09 -1.82 -14.44
N SER A 149 6.99 -1.10 -15.11
CA SER A 149 7.33 0.27 -14.74
C SER A 149 6.25 1.24 -15.22
N TYR A 150 5.82 2.15 -14.34
CA TYR A 150 4.94 3.25 -14.75
C TYR A 150 5.52 4.08 -15.91
N LYS A 151 6.86 4.15 -16.04
CA LYS A 151 7.53 4.88 -17.13
C LYS A 151 7.21 4.32 -18.50
N ASP A 152 7.04 3.00 -18.58
CA ASP A 152 6.76 2.32 -19.86
C ASP A 152 5.28 2.41 -20.24
N LEU A 153 4.41 2.66 -19.25
CA LEU A 153 2.97 2.52 -19.40
C LEU A 153 2.20 3.85 -19.34
N VAL A 154 2.81 4.91 -18.81
CA VAL A 154 2.18 6.25 -18.74
C VAL A 154 1.81 6.79 -20.14
N GLY A 155 2.57 6.43 -21.18
CA GLY A 155 2.25 6.82 -22.57
C GLY A 155 1.07 6.05 -23.19
N VAL A 156 0.72 4.87 -22.63
CA VAL A 156 -0.28 3.97 -23.16
C VAL A 156 -1.64 4.15 -22.50
N ARG A 157 -1.65 4.54 -21.22
CA ARG A 157 -2.88 4.71 -20.43
C ARG A 157 -3.07 6.16 -20.05
N ARG A 158 -3.64 6.94 -20.95
CA ARG A 158 -4.09 8.29 -20.64
C ARG A 158 -5.42 8.22 -19.89
N HIS A 159 -5.48 8.80 -18.69
CA HIS A 159 -6.77 9.13 -18.12
C HIS A 159 -7.49 10.11 -19.05
N PRO A 160 -8.80 9.95 -19.26
CA PRO A 160 -9.56 10.94 -20.05
C PRO A 160 -9.31 12.36 -19.51
N ALA A 161 -9.25 13.34 -20.43
CA ALA A 161 -8.93 14.73 -20.09
C ALA A 161 -9.92 15.37 -19.09
N ASP A 162 -11.11 14.77 -18.93
CA ASP A 162 -12.14 15.21 -18.01
C ASP A 162 -11.98 14.67 -16.57
N HIS A 163 -10.98 13.80 -16.31
CA HIS A 163 -10.71 13.26 -14.99
C HIS A 163 -9.74 14.13 -14.18
N LEU A 164 -9.96 14.18 -12.86
CA LEU A 164 -8.96 14.65 -11.92
C LEU A 164 -8.07 13.47 -11.52
N THR A 165 -6.79 13.53 -11.87
CA THR A 165 -5.85 12.46 -11.54
C THR A 165 -5.03 12.85 -10.32
N VAL A 166 -5.04 11.97 -9.32
CA VAL A 166 -4.18 12.02 -8.14
C VAL A 166 -3.02 11.07 -8.36
N VAL A 167 -1.80 11.54 -8.29
CA VAL A 167 -0.61 10.68 -8.29
C VAL A 167 -0.09 10.58 -6.85
N PHE A 168 -0.11 9.38 -6.30
CA PHE A 168 0.41 9.06 -4.98
C PHE A 168 1.81 8.48 -5.11
N LEU A 169 2.79 9.13 -4.50
CA LEU A 169 4.18 8.67 -4.51
C LEU A 169 4.54 8.13 -3.12
N GLY A 170 4.19 6.89 -2.87
CA GLY A 170 4.61 6.15 -1.67
C GLY A 170 5.93 5.44 -1.93
N HIS A 171 7.06 6.12 -1.74
CA HIS A 171 8.38 5.49 -1.82
C HIS A 171 9.02 5.40 -0.43
N ARG A 172 9.93 4.45 -0.21
CA ARG A 172 10.63 4.21 1.06
C ARG A 172 11.06 5.53 1.73
N GLY A 173 10.44 5.87 2.85
CA GLY A 173 10.76 7.04 3.65
C GLY A 173 10.26 8.40 3.13
N VAL A 174 9.58 8.46 2.01
CA VAL A 174 9.00 9.69 1.47
C VAL A 174 7.59 9.43 0.96
N THR A 175 6.61 10.12 1.55
CA THR A 175 5.25 10.11 1.03
C THR A 175 4.93 11.48 0.46
N ARG A 176 4.65 11.54 -0.83
CA ARG A 176 4.19 12.74 -1.54
C ARG A 176 2.99 12.41 -2.39
N PHE A 177 2.10 13.35 -2.57
CA PHE A 177 1.06 13.29 -3.58
C PHE A 177 1.09 14.55 -4.44
N SER A 178 0.68 14.41 -5.68
CA SER A 178 0.52 15.53 -6.61
C SER A 178 -0.84 15.42 -7.29
N LEU A 179 -1.51 16.54 -7.42
CA LEU A 179 -2.70 16.63 -8.27
C LEU A 179 -2.24 16.99 -9.68
N ILE A 180 -2.56 16.16 -10.65
CA ILE A 180 -2.30 16.43 -12.05
C ILE A 180 -3.65 16.70 -12.71
N GLN A 181 -3.82 17.91 -13.20
CA GLN A 181 -4.91 18.24 -14.09
C GLN A 181 -4.38 18.02 -15.52
N ALA A 182 -5.03 17.15 -16.28
CA ALA A 182 -4.71 17.04 -17.70
C ALA A 182 -4.96 18.41 -18.33
N CYS A 183 -3.90 19.06 -18.80
CA CYS A 183 -4.04 20.23 -19.66
C CYS A 183 -4.60 19.75 -21.01
N THR A 184 -5.71 20.35 -21.43
CA THR A 184 -6.29 20.21 -22.77
C THR A 184 -5.37 20.74 -23.82
#